data_3aa498c81e55ef71f903fccb17291f34
#
_entry.id   3aa498c81e55ef71f903fccb17291f34
#
_cell.length_a   1.000
_cell.length_b   1.000
_cell.length_c   1.000
_cell.angle_alpha   90.00
_cell.angle_beta   90.00
_cell.angle_gamma   90.00
#
_symmetry.space_group_name_H-M   'P 1'
#
loop_
_entity.id
_entity.type
_entity.pdbx_description
1 polymer ?
#
loop_
_entity_poly.entity_id
_entity_poly.type
_entity_poly.pdbx_seq_one_letter_code
_entity_poly.pdbx_strand_id
1 'polypeptide(L)'
;MHIYDFDQLAVSGELIRTHAVLSIGVYDGLHIGHQRIIGSAVELARNSDGWKTVVITFAQNPKTMIGRNPFDKPLMSLRQSTDFFADLGVDYLVVIDFSPDFSKLTGEEFIARCCGMFDVQAVVVGENFRCGSHADTGVAELREIVPRHTKGAQVCVPDMYTLNDGTEDSSTLVRITLTKGKVSEIPAQLGRNYSVDLAHIPSRNNEYPLRFPIGSFVQLLPPPGVYETVLVMADRSERTMIALVDEEFLTLTNIMNPAPSVVHGGAGVSG
;
A
#
# COMPACT_ATOMS: atom_id res chain seq x y z
N MET A 1 -14.44 8.89 -4.73
CA MET A 1 -13.73 7.81 -5.46
C MET A 1 -14.66 6.62 -5.64
N HIS A 2 -14.71 6.03 -6.84
CA HIS A 2 -15.45 4.79 -7.13
C HIS A 2 -14.48 3.61 -7.12
N ILE A 3 -14.94 2.45 -6.62
CA ILE A 3 -14.10 1.26 -6.50
C ILE A 3 -14.72 0.16 -7.36
N TYR A 4 -13.87 -0.49 -8.17
CA TYR A 4 -14.27 -1.58 -9.07
C TYR A 4 -13.37 -2.79 -8.86
N ASP A 5 -13.95 -3.96 -9.06
CA ASP A 5 -13.18 -5.19 -9.23
C ASP A 5 -12.71 -5.30 -10.68
N PHE A 6 -11.43 -5.66 -10.87
CA PHE A 6 -10.81 -5.72 -12.19
C PHE A 6 -11.47 -6.75 -13.11
N ASP A 7 -11.72 -7.96 -12.61
CA ASP A 7 -12.25 -9.04 -13.43
C ASP A 7 -13.71 -8.79 -13.78
N GLN A 8 -14.51 -8.25 -12.83
CA GLN A 8 -15.90 -7.88 -13.10
C GLN A 8 -15.97 -6.77 -14.16
N LEU A 9 -15.14 -5.75 -14.08
CA LEU A 9 -15.11 -4.66 -15.05
C LEU A 9 -14.62 -5.14 -16.42
N ALA A 10 -13.60 -6.01 -16.46
CA ALA A 10 -13.06 -6.55 -17.70
C ALA A 10 -14.05 -7.49 -18.43
N VAL A 11 -14.84 -8.27 -17.67
CA VAL A 11 -15.82 -9.23 -18.22
C VAL A 11 -17.12 -8.54 -18.63
N SER A 12 -17.55 -7.50 -17.91
CA SER A 12 -18.79 -6.78 -18.23
C SER A 12 -18.76 -6.14 -19.62
N GLY A 13 -17.56 -5.86 -20.15
CA GLY A 13 -17.39 -5.08 -21.38
C GLY A 13 -17.93 -3.65 -21.24
N GLU A 14 -18.26 -3.22 -20.04
CA GLU A 14 -18.77 -1.90 -19.74
C GLU A 14 -17.61 -0.92 -19.75
N LEU A 15 -17.47 -0.24 -20.88
CA LEU A 15 -16.48 0.85 -21.01
C LEU A 15 -16.94 2.02 -20.12
N ILE A 16 -16.14 2.36 -19.14
CA ILE A 16 -16.33 3.62 -18.41
C ILE A 16 -15.89 4.73 -19.35
N ARG A 17 -16.88 5.36 -20.03
CA ARG A 17 -16.67 6.41 -21.04
C ARG A 17 -16.19 7.70 -20.39
N THR A 18 -14.97 7.69 -19.92
CA THR A 18 -14.30 8.87 -19.40
C THR A 18 -12.87 8.91 -19.91
N HIS A 19 -12.37 10.08 -20.21
CA HIS A 19 -10.94 10.26 -20.47
C HIS A 19 -10.18 9.96 -19.17
N ALA A 20 -9.24 9.03 -19.23
CA ALA A 20 -8.58 8.52 -18.05
C ALA A 20 -7.06 8.66 -18.12
N VAL A 21 -6.48 9.04 -16.99
CA VAL A 21 -5.06 8.86 -16.70
C VAL A 21 -4.92 7.66 -15.79
N LEU A 22 -4.30 6.59 -16.29
CA LEU A 22 -4.08 5.38 -15.51
C LEU A 22 -2.78 5.47 -14.71
N SER A 23 -2.82 5.04 -13.46
CA SER A 23 -1.61 4.77 -12.67
C SER A 23 -1.66 3.33 -12.19
N ILE A 24 -0.67 2.52 -12.60
CA ILE A 24 -0.67 1.07 -12.41
C ILE A 24 0.49 0.66 -11.51
N GLY A 25 0.22 -0.06 -10.42
CA GLY A 25 1.27 -0.51 -9.50
C GLY A 25 0.75 -1.27 -8.30
N VAL A 26 1.66 -1.89 -7.55
CA VAL A 26 1.34 -2.61 -6.31
C VAL A 26 1.03 -1.63 -5.15
N TYR A 27 1.69 -0.50 -5.12
CA TYR A 27 1.51 0.62 -4.18
C TYR A 27 1.48 0.24 -2.69
N ASP A 28 2.23 -0.78 -2.31
CA ASP A 28 2.29 -1.21 -0.92
C ASP A 28 3.01 -0.19 -0.04
N GLY A 29 2.35 0.22 1.05
CA GLY A 29 2.83 1.22 1.99
C GLY A 29 2.67 2.67 1.51
N LEU A 30 2.35 2.91 0.24
CA LEU A 30 2.18 4.27 -0.33
C LEU A 30 3.26 5.25 0.15
N HIS A 31 4.54 4.83 0.02
CA HIS A 31 5.70 5.66 0.32
C HIS A 31 5.77 6.89 -0.60
N ILE A 32 6.63 7.88 -0.29
CA ILE A 32 6.65 9.16 -1.00
C ILE A 32 6.85 8.97 -2.51
N GLY A 33 7.68 7.99 -2.93
CA GLY A 33 7.84 7.65 -4.35
C GLY A 33 6.52 7.25 -5.01
N HIS A 34 5.71 6.41 -4.37
CA HIS A 34 4.37 6.05 -4.85
C HIS A 34 3.43 7.27 -4.89
N GLN A 35 3.46 8.11 -3.86
CA GLN A 35 2.63 9.32 -3.80
C GLN A 35 2.95 10.29 -4.95
N ARG A 36 4.23 10.40 -5.36
CA ARG A 36 4.64 11.22 -6.51
C ARG A 36 4.12 10.68 -7.83
N ILE A 37 4.19 9.35 -8.04
CA ILE A 37 3.65 8.72 -9.25
C ILE A 37 2.15 8.99 -9.37
N ILE A 38 1.40 8.72 -8.30
CA ILE A 38 -0.06 8.92 -8.27
C ILE A 38 -0.39 10.41 -8.36
N GLY A 39 0.34 11.27 -7.64
CA GLY A 39 0.20 12.72 -7.70
C GLY A 39 0.38 13.29 -9.11
N SER A 40 1.37 12.77 -9.86
CA SER A 40 1.57 13.14 -11.27
C SER A 40 0.38 12.74 -12.15
N ALA A 41 -0.23 11.57 -11.90
CA ALA A 41 -1.44 11.16 -12.62
C ALA A 41 -2.64 12.07 -12.28
N VAL A 42 -2.80 12.40 -11.00
CA VAL A 42 -3.85 13.32 -10.53
C VAL A 42 -3.66 14.72 -11.11
N GLU A 43 -2.45 15.24 -11.12
CA GLU A 43 -2.14 16.55 -11.66
C GLU A 43 -2.41 16.60 -13.18
N LEU A 44 -1.98 15.58 -13.92
CA LEU A 44 -2.24 15.49 -15.36
C LEU A 44 -3.75 15.45 -15.67
N ALA A 45 -4.52 14.69 -14.91
CA ALA A 45 -5.96 14.63 -15.05
C ALA A 45 -6.64 15.97 -14.72
N ARG A 46 -6.22 16.64 -13.64
CA ARG A 46 -6.77 17.94 -13.22
C ARG A 46 -6.48 19.08 -14.21
N ASN A 47 -5.33 19.00 -14.88
CA ASN A 47 -4.93 19.99 -15.89
C ASN A 47 -5.60 19.78 -17.27
N SER A 48 -6.44 18.73 -17.38
CA SER A 48 -7.15 18.36 -18.61
C SER A 48 -8.65 18.30 -18.35
N ASP A 49 -9.43 18.99 -19.20
CA ASP A 49 -10.87 19.13 -18.97
C ASP A 49 -11.60 17.77 -19.02
N GLY A 50 -12.30 17.45 -17.97
CA GLY A 50 -13.10 16.24 -17.84
C GLY A 50 -12.32 14.93 -17.67
N TRP A 51 -10.99 14.96 -17.56
CA TRP A 51 -10.21 13.75 -17.35
C TRP A 51 -10.30 13.25 -15.90
N LYS A 52 -10.12 11.95 -15.73
CA LYS A 52 -10.23 11.25 -14.45
C LYS A 52 -8.97 10.45 -14.14
N THR A 53 -8.60 10.44 -12.88
CA THR A 53 -7.49 9.63 -12.40
C THR A 53 -8.00 8.23 -12.02
N VAL A 54 -7.37 7.21 -12.57
CA VAL A 54 -7.63 5.80 -12.29
C VAL A 54 -6.38 5.16 -11.72
N VAL A 55 -6.48 4.60 -10.52
CA VAL A 55 -5.44 3.73 -9.97
C VAL A 55 -5.84 2.28 -10.17
N ILE A 56 -4.94 1.49 -10.73
CA ILE A 56 -5.08 0.03 -10.86
C ILE A 56 -4.05 -0.61 -9.93
N THR A 57 -4.52 -1.34 -8.92
CA THR A 57 -3.66 -1.95 -7.91
C THR A 57 -4.16 -3.34 -7.50
N PHE A 58 -3.46 -4.00 -6.61
CA PHE A 58 -3.75 -5.36 -6.18
C PHE A 58 -4.37 -5.36 -4.78
N ALA A 59 -5.35 -6.25 -4.55
CA ALA A 59 -5.91 -6.50 -3.22
C ALA A 59 -4.85 -7.00 -2.24
N GLN A 60 -3.93 -7.82 -2.74
CA GLN A 60 -2.77 -8.35 -2.02
C GLN A 60 -1.53 -8.22 -2.90
N ASN A 61 -0.37 -8.01 -2.27
CA ASN A 61 0.88 -7.93 -3.03
C ASN A 61 1.15 -9.29 -3.72
N PRO A 62 1.29 -9.34 -5.06
CA PRO A 62 1.56 -10.59 -5.79
C PRO A 62 2.75 -11.38 -5.24
N LYS A 63 3.78 -10.71 -4.72
CA LYS A 63 4.96 -11.37 -4.11
C LYS A 63 4.59 -12.17 -2.86
N THR A 64 3.60 -11.74 -2.08
CA THR A 64 3.16 -12.46 -0.88
C THR A 64 2.39 -13.73 -1.22
N MET A 65 1.76 -13.77 -2.38
CA MET A 65 1.02 -14.96 -2.86
C MET A 65 1.95 -16.07 -3.34
N ILE A 66 3.14 -15.70 -3.81
CA ILE A 66 4.16 -16.63 -4.33
C ILE A 66 5.13 -17.10 -3.24
N GLY A 67 5.40 -16.25 -2.22
CA GLY A 67 6.32 -16.52 -1.13
C GLY A 67 5.62 -16.58 0.24
N ARG A 68 6.09 -17.48 1.14
CA ARG A 68 5.57 -17.57 2.53
C ARG A 68 6.50 -16.88 3.53
N ASN A 69 7.17 -15.81 3.13
CA ASN A 69 8.06 -15.09 4.04
C ASN A 69 7.26 -14.09 4.89
N PRO A 70 7.32 -14.12 6.23
CA PRO A 70 6.67 -13.13 7.09
C PRO A 70 7.07 -11.68 6.77
N PHE A 71 8.25 -11.49 6.17
CA PHE A 71 8.73 -10.19 5.69
C PHE A 71 7.90 -9.63 4.53
N ASP A 72 7.12 -10.48 3.84
CA ASP A 72 6.30 -10.07 2.70
C ASP A 72 4.88 -9.60 3.12
N LYS A 73 4.55 -9.56 4.42
CA LYS A 73 3.28 -9.00 4.88
C LYS A 73 3.09 -7.57 4.37
N PRO A 74 1.86 -7.16 3.98
CA PRO A 74 1.63 -5.81 3.49
C PRO A 74 1.95 -4.74 4.53
N LEU A 75 2.41 -3.59 4.05
CA LEU A 75 2.67 -2.41 4.89
C LEU A 75 1.38 -1.63 5.21
N MET A 76 0.33 -1.80 4.42
CA MET A 76 -0.99 -1.21 4.62
C MET A 76 -2.08 -2.23 4.34
N SER A 77 -3.21 -2.13 5.04
CA SER A 77 -4.44 -2.84 4.64
C SER A 77 -5.04 -2.21 3.37
N LEU A 78 -5.83 -2.99 2.64
CA LEU A 78 -6.54 -2.45 1.46
C LEU A 78 -7.44 -1.27 1.84
N ARG A 79 -8.09 -1.33 3.03
CA ARG A 79 -8.90 -0.22 3.54
C ARG A 79 -8.08 1.06 3.70
N GLN A 80 -6.92 0.98 4.37
CA GLN A 80 -6.03 2.14 4.52
C GLN A 80 -5.54 2.68 3.17
N SER A 81 -5.18 1.79 2.24
CA SER A 81 -4.75 2.21 0.90
C SER A 81 -5.89 2.90 0.15
N THR A 82 -7.11 2.39 0.26
CA THR A 82 -8.31 2.97 -0.36
C THR A 82 -8.57 4.38 0.15
N ASP A 83 -8.54 4.57 1.47
CA ASP A 83 -8.73 5.89 2.09
C ASP A 83 -7.64 6.86 1.60
N PHE A 84 -6.39 6.40 1.54
CA PHE A 84 -5.26 7.21 1.11
C PHE A 84 -5.32 7.59 -0.38
N PHE A 85 -5.75 6.68 -1.27
CA PHE A 85 -5.98 7.02 -2.68
C PHE A 85 -7.08 8.08 -2.83
N ALA A 86 -8.14 8.00 -2.03
CA ALA A 86 -9.19 9.02 -2.04
C ALA A 86 -8.66 10.39 -1.59
N ASP A 87 -7.83 10.43 -0.55
CA ASP A 87 -7.19 11.66 -0.05
C ASP A 87 -6.21 12.27 -1.07
N LEU A 88 -5.54 11.44 -1.87
CA LEU A 88 -4.70 11.91 -2.99
C LEU A 88 -5.51 12.49 -4.15
N GLY A 89 -6.83 12.26 -4.20
CA GLY A 89 -7.72 12.78 -5.23
C GLY A 89 -7.89 11.84 -6.42
N VAL A 90 -7.72 10.53 -6.22
CA VAL A 90 -8.04 9.50 -7.21
C VAL A 90 -9.55 9.42 -7.40
N ASP A 91 -10.01 9.39 -8.66
CA ASP A 91 -11.44 9.30 -9.00
C ASP A 91 -11.95 7.85 -9.00
N TYR A 92 -11.13 6.93 -9.53
CA TYR A 92 -11.45 5.51 -9.69
C TYR A 92 -10.33 4.61 -9.17
N LEU A 93 -10.69 3.63 -8.39
CA LEU A 93 -9.78 2.57 -7.93
C LEU A 93 -10.25 1.24 -8.54
N VAL A 94 -9.38 0.58 -9.29
CA VAL A 94 -9.60 -0.76 -9.83
C VAL A 94 -8.71 -1.73 -9.08
N VAL A 95 -9.32 -2.69 -8.41
CA VAL A 95 -8.62 -3.64 -7.54
C VAL A 95 -8.53 -4.99 -8.25
N ILE A 96 -7.31 -5.50 -8.37
CA ILE A 96 -7.02 -6.80 -8.94
C ILE A 96 -6.94 -7.84 -7.82
N ASP A 97 -7.74 -8.90 -7.93
CA ASP A 97 -7.48 -10.11 -7.16
C ASP A 97 -6.47 -10.99 -7.93
N PHE A 98 -5.28 -11.19 -7.35
CA PHE A 98 -4.21 -11.91 -8.01
C PHE A 98 -4.48 -13.43 -8.00
N SER A 99 -5.13 -13.90 -9.05
CA SER A 99 -5.45 -15.31 -9.25
C SER A 99 -4.38 -16.06 -10.05
N PRO A 100 -4.36 -17.41 -10.01
CA PRO A 100 -3.49 -18.22 -10.86
C PRO A 100 -3.70 -17.96 -12.37
N ASP A 101 -4.90 -17.59 -12.80
CA ASP A 101 -5.17 -17.26 -14.20
C ASP A 101 -4.69 -15.84 -14.54
N PHE A 102 -4.85 -14.89 -13.63
CA PHE A 102 -4.27 -13.56 -13.80
C PHE A 102 -2.75 -13.63 -13.94
N SER A 103 -2.07 -14.48 -13.18
CA SER A 103 -0.60 -14.63 -13.20
C SER A 103 -0.03 -15.12 -14.53
N LYS A 104 -0.87 -15.68 -15.41
CA LYS A 104 -0.48 -16.18 -16.74
C LYS A 104 -0.56 -15.11 -17.84
N LEU A 105 -1.23 -13.99 -17.57
CA LEU A 105 -1.36 -12.93 -18.55
C LEU A 105 0.00 -12.36 -18.91
N THR A 106 0.24 -12.21 -20.20
CA THR A 106 1.36 -11.41 -20.69
C THR A 106 1.14 -9.94 -20.35
N GLY A 107 2.20 -9.14 -20.31
CA GLY A 107 2.05 -7.72 -20.06
C GLY A 107 1.20 -7.03 -21.12
N GLU A 108 1.30 -7.45 -22.39
CA GLU A 108 0.45 -6.90 -23.45
C GLU A 108 -1.05 -7.21 -23.23
N GLU A 109 -1.39 -8.45 -22.86
CA GLU A 109 -2.78 -8.82 -22.56
C GLU A 109 -3.33 -8.04 -21.37
N PHE A 110 -2.51 -7.87 -20.32
CA PHE A 110 -2.89 -7.09 -19.15
C PHE A 110 -3.13 -5.62 -19.50
N ILE A 111 -2.19 -4.98 -20.21
CA ILE A 111 -2.33 -3.58 -20.62
C ILE A 111 -3.49 -3.38 -21.60
N ALA A 112 -3.71 -4.31 -22.53
CA ALA A 112 -4.86 -4.28 -23.42
C ALA A 112 -6.19 -4.28 -22.64
N ARG A 113 -6.31 -5.11 -21.59
CA ARG A 113 -7.49 -5.09 -20.71
C ARG A 113 -7.63 -3.78 -19.97
N CYS A 114 -6.55 -3.24 -19.39
CA CYS A 114 -6.57 -1.93 -18.71
C CYS A 114 -7.04 -0.82 -19.66
N CYS A 115 -6.49 -0.79 -20.88
CA CYS A 115 -6.88 0.20 -21.89
C CYS A 115 -8.30 -0.01 -22.43
N GLY A 116 -8.84 -1.23 -22.34
CA GLY A 116 -10.21 -1.53 -22.77
C GLY A 116 -11.29 -1.08 -21.78
N MET A 117 -10.94 -0.76 -20.54
CA MET A 117 -11.91 -0.33 -19.52
C MET A 117 -12.21 1.17 -19.56
N PHE A 118 -11.31 1.99 -20.12
CA PHE A 118 -11.38 3.45 -20.11
C PHE A 118 -10.94 4.02 -21.45
N ASP A 119 -11.35 5.27 -21.77
CA ASP A 119 -10.76 6.04 -22.87
C ASP A 119 -9.42 6.65 -22.39
N VAL A 120 -8.37 5.82 -22.45
CA VAL A 120 -7.07 6.12 -21.85
C VAL A 120 -6.34 7.19 -22.63
N GLN A 121 -5.91 8.26 -21.96
CA GLN A 121 -5.18 9.40 -22.49
C GLN A 121 -3.71 9.40 -22.09
N ALA A 122 -3.42 8.84 -20.90
CA ALA A 122 -2.06 8.67 -20.42
C ALA A 122 -1.96 7.49 -19.44
N VAL A 123 -0.75 6.92 -19.35
CA VAL A 123 -0.39 5.92 -18.34
C VAL A 123 0.82 6.44 -17.57
N VAL A 124 0.70 6.54 -16.25
CA VAL A 124 1.75 7.03 -15.36
C VAL A 124 2.25 5.88 -14.49
N VAL A 125 3.52 5.54 -14.59
CA VAL A 125 4.15 4.44 -13.85
C VAL A 125 5.54 4.85 -13.34
N GLY A 126 6.05 4.14 -12.34
CA GLY A 126 7.43 4.33 -11.88
C GLY A 126 8.45 3.75 -12.86
N GLU A 127 9.70 4.21 -12.76
CA GLU A 127 10.81 3.75 -13.62
C GLU A 127 11.04 2.23 -13.51
N ASN A 128 10.86 1.67 -12.32
CA ASN A 128 11.03 0.24 -12.05
C ASN A 128 9.75 -0.59 -12.32
N PHE A 129 8.77 -0.02 -13.04
CA PHE A 129 7.53 -0.72 -13.36
C PHE A 129 7.78 -2.00 -14.15
N ARG A 130 7.14 -3.09 -13.70
CA ARG A 130 7.09 -4.38 -14.37
C ARG A 130 5.72 -5.01 -14.22
N CYS A 131 5.22 -5.60 -15.30
CA CYS A 131 3.99 -6.39 -15.28
C CYS A 131 4.08 -7.60 -16.21
N GLY A 132 3.02 -8.40 -16.22
CA GLY A 132 2.91 -9.60 -17.03
C GLY A 132 3.60 -10.81 -16.42
N SER A 133 3.36 -11.97 -17.03
CA SER A 133 3.96 -13.24 -16.65
C SER A 133 5.49 -13.12 -16.73
N HIS A 134 6.18 -13.55 -15.66
CA HIS A 134 7.64 -13.42 -15.54
C HIS A 134 8.16 -11.97 -15.62
N ALA A 135 7.32 -10.96 -15.35
CA ALA A 135 7.69 -9.54 -15.44
C ALA A 135 8.21 -9.15 -16.85
N ASP A 136 7.57 -9.68 -17.89
CA ASP A 136 7.97 -9.58 -19.28
C ASP A 136 7.87 -8.16 -19.87
N THR A 137 7.09 -7.29 -19.23
CA THR A 137 6.80 -5.92 -19.71
C THR A 137 7.27 -4.86 -18.73
N GLY A 138 8.22 -4.03 -19.14
CA GLY A 138 8.68 -2.84 -18.44
C GLY A 138 8.25 -1.55 -19.14
N VAL A 139 8.88 -0.43 -18.75
CA VAL A 139 8.55 0.90 -19.29
C VAL A 139 8.80 1.00 -20.80
N ALA A 140 9.85 0.37 -21.32
CA ALA A 140 10.19 0.40 -22.75
C ALA A 140 9.08 -0.27 -23.56
N GLU A 141 8.73 -1.50 -23.20
CA GLU A 141 7.66 -2.26 -23.84
C GLU A 141 6.29 -1.55 -23.68
N LEU A 142 6.05 -0.95 -22.50
CA LEU A 142 4.81 -0.22 -22.23
C LEU A 142 4.61 0.96 -23.21
N ARG A 143 5.69 1.68 -23.55
CA ARG A 143 5.65 2.79 -24.55
C ARG A 143 5.29 2.31 -25.96
N GLU A 144 5.52 1.04 -26.26
CA GLU A 144 5.13 0.45 -27.55
C GLU A 144 3.72 -0.14 -27.50
N ILE A 145 3.33 -0.74 -26.36
CA ILE A 145 2.05 -1.42 -26.19
C ILE A 145 0.90 -0.42 -26.06
N VAL A 146 1.04 0.60 -25.20
CA VAL A 146 -0.05 1.53 -24.90
C VAL A 146 -0.61 2.23 -26.15
N PRO A 147 0.20 2.79 -27.07
CA PRO A 147 -0.33 3.40 -28.29
C PRO A 147 -1.09 2.45 -29.20
N ARG A 148 -0.79 1.14 -29.18
CA ARG A 148 -1.48 0.13 -29.99
C ARG A 148 -2.91 -0.14 -29.50
N HIS A 149 -3.17 0.03 -28.22
CA HIS A 149 -4.46 -0.22 -27.59
C HIS A 149 -5.25 1.04 -27.22
N THR A 150 -4.74 2.21 -27.60
CA THR A 150 -5.35 3.51 -27.32
C THR A 150 -5.32 4.42 -28.57
N LYS A 151 -5.86 5.61 -28.45
CA LYS A 151 -5.78 6.65 -29.53
C LYS A 151 -4.51 7.50 -29.42
N GLY A 152 -3.37 6.87 -29.08
CA GLY A 152 -2.09 7.57 -28.95
C GLY A 152 -1.82 8.08 -27.53
N ALA A 153 -2.31 7.37 -26.50
CA ALA A 153 -2.01 7.71 -25.11
C ALA A 153 -0.50 7.68 -24.82
N GLN A 154 -0.05 8.58 -23.97
CA GLN A 154 1.36 8.73 -23.60
C GLN A 154 1.70 7.90 -22.36
N VAL A 155 2.95 7.44 -22.28
CA VAL A 155 3.50 6.81 -21.07
C VAL A 155 4.42 7.81 -20.37
N CYS A 156 4.00 8.26 -19.21
CA CYS A 156 4.71 9.20 -18.36
C CYS A 156 5.43 8.44 -17.23
N VAL A 157 6.69 8.80 -17.00
CA VAL A 157 7.50 8.21 -15.92
C VAL A 157 8.07 9.37 -15.11
N PRO A 158 7.49 9.70 -13.97
CA PRO A 158 8.04 10.72 -13.08
C PRO A 158 9.42 10.33 -12.55
N ASP A 159 10.24 11.34 -12.25
CA ASP A 159 11.56 11.12 -11.66
C ASP A 159 11.45 10.34 -10.34
N MET A 160 12.40 9.43 -10.15
CA MET A 160 12.50 8.62 -8.93
C MET A 160 12.73 9.51 -7.71
N TYR A 161 12.02 9.21 -6.64
CA TYR A 161 12.24 9.88 -5.37
C TYR A 161 13.36 9.22 -4.57
N THR A 162 14.32 10.02 -4.17
CA THR A 162 15.39 9.62 -3.25
C THR A 162 15.29 10.40 -1.94
N LEU A 163 15.65 9.76 -0.86
CA LEU A 163 15.78 10.39 0.45
C LEU A 163 16.97 11.36 0.47
N ASN A 164 17.10 12.15 1.54
CA ASN A 164 18.17 13.15 1.69
C ASN A 164 19.59 12.55 1.64
N ASP A 165 19.74 11.28 1.95
CA ASP A 165 21.00 10.53 1.89
C ASP A 165 21.30 9.91 0.52
N GLY A 166 20.43 10.14 -0.46
CA GLY A 166 20.51 9.58 -1.81
C GLY A 166 19.97 8.15 -1.94
N THR A 167 19.43 7.56 -0.87
CA THR A 167 18.80 6.22 -0.93
C THR A 167 17.47 6.27 -1.68
N GLU A 168 17.24 5.31 -2.55
CA GLU A 168 15.95 5.15 -3.23
C GLU A 168 14.85 4.80 -2.22
N ASP A 169 13.75 5.58 -2.25
CA ASP A 169 12.57 5.30 -1.42
C ASP A 169 11.77 4.13 -2.02
N SER A 170 11.53 3.11 -1.21
CA SER A 170 10.86 1.89 -1.66
C SER A 170 10.14 1.16 -0.53
N SER A 171 9.13 0.35 -0.88
CA SER A 171 8.45 -0.52 0.09
C SER A 171 9.43 -1.47 0.81
N THR A 172 10.50 -1.88 0.14
CA THR A 172 11.55 -2.71 0.75
C THR A 172 12.31 -1.96 1.83
N LEU A 173 12.67 -0.70 1.58
CA LEU A 173 13.33 0.14 2.57
C LEU A 173 12.44 0.35 3.79
N VAL A 174 11.16 0.68 3.59
CA VAL A 174 10.19 0.84 4.69
C VAL A 174 10.11 -0.44 5.54
N ARG A 175 10.06 -1.63 4.90
CA ARG A 175 10.06 -2.92 5.62
C ARG A 175 11.32 -3.11 6.46
N ILE A 176 12.49 -2.85 5.88
CA ILE A 176 13.77 -2.97 6.59
C ILE A 176 13.80 -2.04 7.80
N THR A 177 13.36 -0.80 7.63
CA THR A 177 13.31 0.20 8.71
C THR A 177 12.37 -0.24 9.82
N LEU A 178 11.16 -0.71 9.45
CA LEU A 178 10.15 -1.19 10.39
C LEU A 178 10.63 -2.42 11.17
N THR A 179 11.16 -3.42 10.49
CA THR A 179 11.61 -4.68 11.13
C THR A 179 12.84 -4.52 12.01
N LYS A 180 13.61 -3.44 11.82
CA LYS A 180 14.69 -3.04 12.72
C LYS A 180 14.18 -2.25 13.94
N GLY A 181 12.90 -2.01 14.08
CA GLY A 181 12.30 -1.23 15.16
C GLY A 181 12.54 0.28 15.05
N LYS A 182 13.05 0.76 13.92
CA LYS A 182 13.38 2.19 13.69
C LYS A 182 12.14 2.97 13.23
N VAL A 183 11.05 2.86 13.99
CA VAL A 183 9.74 3.42 13.63
C VAL A 183 9.80 4.95 13.47
N SER A 184 10.66 5.63 14.22
CA SER A 184 10.86 7.08 14.13
C SER A 184 11.51 7.55 12.82
N GLU A 185 12.17 6.67 12.07
CA GLU A 185 12.76 6.98 10.76
C GLU A 185 11.74 6.85 9.61
N ILE A 186 10.63 6.13 9.82
CA ILE A 186 9.62 5.84 8.77
C ILE A 186 8.91 7.08 8.22
N PRO A 187 8.63 8.14 9.00
CA PRO A 187 8.02 9.35 8.44
C PRO A 187 8.81 10.00 7.29
N ALA A 188 10.12 9.85 7.28
CA ALA A 188 10.96 10.34 6.16
C ALA A 188 10.69 9.58 4.84
N GLN A 189 10.22 8.33 4.92
CA GLN A 189 9.93 7.45 3.79
C GLN A 189 8.45 7.52 3.37
N LEU A 190 7.55 7.61 4.34
CA LEU A 190 6.10 7.58 4.09
C LEU A 190 5.46 8.97 4.01
N GLY A 191 6.14 10.04 4.46
CA GLY A 191 5.54 11.37 4.67
C GLY A 191 4.52 11.39 5.83
N ARG A 192 4.38 10.30 6.58
CA ARG A 192 3.47 10.11 7.71
C ARG A 192 3.97 9.04 8.65
N ASN A 193 3.41 8.96 9.85
CA ASN A 193 3.68 7.86 10.77
C ASN A 193 3.19 6.51 10.18
N TYR A 194 3.89 5.44 10.55
CA TYR A 194 3.40 4.09 10.27
C TYR A 194 2.12 3.84 11.05
N SER A 195 1.11 3.30 10.39
CA SER A 195 -0.18 3.01 11.01
C SER A 195 -0.57 1.55 10.83
N VAL A 196 -1.15 0.97 11.88
CA VAL A 196 -1.68 -0.40 11.88
C VAL A 196 -3.20 -0.35 11.89
N ASP A 197 -3.83 -1.08 11.00
CA ASP A 197 -5.29 -1.18 10.91
C ASP A 197 -5.82 -2.14 11.97
N LEU A 198 -6.60 -1.61 12.89
CA LEU A 198 -7.28 -2.38 13.94
C LEU A 198 -8.74 -2.72 13.58
N ALA A 199 -9.26 -2.19 12.47
CA ALA A 199 -10.60 -2.51 12.03
C ALA A 199 -10.71 -4.03 11.78
N HIS A 200 -11.77 -4.62 12.29
CA HIS A 200 -12.03 -6.06 12.17
C HIS A 200 -11.08 -7.01 12.94
N ILE A 201 -10.14 -6.47 13.73
CA ILE A 201 -9.33 -7.30 14.62
C ILE A 201 -10.01 -7.33 16.00
N PRO A 202 -10.50 -8.49 16.45
CA PRO A 202 -11.16 -8.57 17.74
C PRO A 202 -10.16 -8.36 18.89
N SER A 203 -10.44 -7.40 19.76
CA SER A 203 -9.73 -7.31 21.04
C SER A 203 -10.20 -8.40 21.99
N ARG A 204 -9.28 -8.96 22.76
CA ARG A 204 -9.64 -9.90 23.85
C ARG A 204 -10.31 -9.21 25.03
N ASN A 205 -10.06 -7.91 25.22
CA ASN A 205 -10.64 -7.12 26.29
C ASN A 205 -11.49 -6.01 25.67
N ASN A 206 -12.63 -5.71 26.29
CA ASN A 206 -13.49 -4.58 25.89
C ASN A 206 -13.10 -3.26 26.60
N GLU A 207 -12.22 -3.37 27.58
CA GLU A 207 -11.68 -2.24 28.35
C GLU A 207 -10.16 -2.25 28.30
N TYR A 208 -9.54 -1.11 28.60
CA TYR A 208 -8.09 -1.01 28.64
C TYR A 208 -7.47 -1.88 29.74
N PRO A 209 -6.35 -2.53 29.46
CA PRO A 209 -5.60 -2.54 28.19
C PRO A 209 -6.33 -3.35 27.10
N LEU A 210 -6.40 -2.80 25.87
CA LEU A 210 -6.90 -3.54 24.70
C LEU A 210 -5.81 -4.48 24.20
N ARG A 211 -6.14 -5.77 24.00
CA ARG A 211 -5.17 -6.78 23.55
C ARG A 211 -5.60 -7.41 22.23
N PHE A 212 -4.75 -7.33 21.26
CA PHE A 212 -4.97 -7.83 19.89
C PHE A 212 -3.97 -8.95 19.60
N PRO A 213 -4.42 -10.18 19.28
CA PRO A 213 -3.50 -11.28 18.97
C PRO A 213 -2.64 -10.96 17.73
N ILE A 214 -1.33 -11.16 17.83
CA ILE A 214 -0.38 -10.89 16.70
C ILE A 214 -0.76 -11.67 15.44
N GLY A 215 -1.22 -12.91 15.59
CA GLY A 215 -1.66 -13.76 14.48
C GLY A 215 -2.88 -13.24 13.72
N SER A 216 -3.63 -12.28 14.27
CA SER A 216 -4.80 -11.68 13.62
C SER A 216 -4.43 -10.55 12.66
N PHE A 217 -3.17 -10.07 12.68
CA PHE A 217 -2.73 -8.99 11.80
C PHE A 217 -2.26 -9.50 10.45
N VAL A 218 -2.87 -8.98 9.41
CA VAL A 218 -2.41 -9.18 8.04
C VAL A 218 -1.18 -8.31 7.77
N GLN A 219 -1.16 -7.09 8.31
CA GLN A 219 -0.07 -6.13 8.14
C GLN A 219 1.22 -6.56 8.86
N LEU A 220 2.33 -6.04 8.34
CA LEU A 220 3.62 -6.12 9.02
C LEU A 220 3.58 -5.25 10.29
N LEU A 221 3.94 -5.84 11.42
CA LEU A 221 4.05 -5.12 12.68
C LEU A 221 5.52 -4.79 12.97
N PRO A 222 5.79 -3.73 13.77
CA PRO A 222 7.11 -3.53 14.32
C PRO A 222 7.50 -4.71 15.25
N PRO A 223 8.80 -4.94 15.50
CA PRO A 223 9.25 -6.02 16.38
C PRO A 223 8.77 -5.82 17.83
N PRO A 224 8.90 -6.82 18.70
CA PRO A 224 8.62 -6.67 20.12
C PRO A 224 9.29 -5.43 20.71
N GLY A 225 8.50 -4.62 21.42
CA GLY A 225 8.96 -3.33 21.95
C GLY A 225 7.83 -2.47 22.49
N VAL A 226 8.20 -1.27 22.91
CA VAL A 226 7.29 -0.25 23.44
C VAL A 226 7.28 0.94 22.49
N TYR A 227 6.10 1.34 22.04
CA TYR A 227 5.92 2.37 21.04
C TYR A 227 4.91 3.42 21.52
N GLU A 228 5.28 4.69 21.46
CA GLU A 228 4.30 5.76 21.56
C GLU A 228 3.44 5.76 20.31
N THR A 229 2.12 5.85 20.48
CA THR A 229 1.18 5.76 19.38
C THR A 229 -0.05 6.64 19.60
N VAL A 230 -0.78 6.88 18.51
CA VAL A 230 -2.08 7.54 18.54
C VAL A 230 -3.12 6.53 18.06
N LEU A 231 -4.09 6.23 18.92
CA LEU A 231 -5.26 5.46 18.54
C LEU A 231 -6.29 6.39 17.91
N VAL A 232 -6.56 6.18 16.61
CA VAL A 232 -7.59 6.90 15.87
C VAL A 232 -8.88 6.07 15.92
N MET A 233 -9.94 6.65 16.48
CA MET A 233 -11.25 5.99 16.61
C MET A 233 -12.08 6.14 15.32
N ALA A 234 -13.18 5.41 15.22
CA ALA A 234 -14.09 5.46 14.07
C ALA A 234 -14.73 6.85 13.85
N ASP A 235 -14.93 7.62 14.93
CA ASP A 235 -15.41 9.00 14.89
C ASP A 235 -14.29 10.03 14.59
N ARG A 236 -13.08 9.55 14.24
CA ARG A 236 -11.86 10.34 14.02
C ARG A 236 -11.30 11.02 15.28
N SER A 237 -11.83 10.73 16.45
CA SER A 237 -11.19 11.18 17.69
C SER A 237 -9.86 10.46 17.91
N GLU A 238 -8.90 11.14 18.52
CA GLU A 238 -7.54 10.66 18.72
C GLU A 238 -7.24 10.51 20.21
N ARG A 239 -6.50 9.45 20.56
CA ARG A 239 -6.01 9.24 21.93
C ARG A 239 -4.55 8.82 21.87
N THR A 240 -3.70 9.54 22.58
CA THR A 240 -2.31 9.13 22.77
C THR A 240 -2.24 7.93 23.68
N MET A 241 -1.56 6.90 23.25
CA MET A 241 -1.49 5.58 23.87
C MET A 241 -0.05 5.07 23.86
N ILE A 242 0.20 4.03 24.65
CA ILE A 242 1.39 3.19 24.52
C ILE A 242 0.97 1.86 23.87
N ALA A 243 1.66 1.47 22.82
CA ALA A 243 1.55 0.15 22.23
C ALA A 243 2.72 -0.71 22.71
N LEU A 244 2.38 -1.83 23.38
CA LEU A 244 3.34 -2.88 23.75
C LEU A 244 3.17 -4.01 22.73
N VAL A 245 4.22 -4.32 22.01
CA VAL A 245 4.25 -5.46 21.09
C VAL A 245 5.11 -6.55 21.70
N ASP A 246 4.55 -7.73 21.87
CA ASP A 246 5.26 -8.93 22.25
C ASP A 246 5.04 -10.03 21.18
N GLU A 247 5.42 -11.28 21.47
CA GLU A 247 5.26 -12.38 20.50
C GLU A 247 3.81 -12.84 20.33
N GLU A 248 2.93 -12.55 21.28
CA GLU A 248 1.54 -13.00 21.29
C GLU A 248 0.54 -11.88 21.00
N PHE A 249 0.82 -10.66 21.49
CA PHE A 249 -0.13 -9.56 21.47
C PHE A 249 0.48 -8.20 21.09
N LEU A 250 -0.33 -7.40 20.43
CA LEU A 250 -0.24 -5.95 20.45
C LEU A 250 -1.20 -5.45 21.54
N THR A 251 -0.67 -4.79 22.56
CA THR A 251 -1.45 -4.29 23.69
C THR A 251 -1.45 -2.77 23.70
N LEU A 252 -2.62 -2.13 23.70
CA LEU A 252 -2.78 -0.69 23.85
C LEU A 252 -3.15 -0.36 25.30
N THR A 253 -2.39 0.56 25.90
CA THR A 253 -2.64 1.03 27.26
C THR A 253 -2.55 2.56 27.34
N ASN A 254 -3.24 3.15 28.32
CA ASN A 254 -3.15 4.57 28.59
C ASN A 254 -1.75 4.94 29.11
N ILE A 255 -1.27 6.13 28.79
CA ILE A 255 0.01 6.66 29.29
C ILE A 255 0.02 6.73 30.83
N MET A 256 -1.15 6.97 31.46
CA MET A 256 -1.26 7.09 32.92
C MET A 256 -1.24 5.75 33.69
N ASN A 257 -1.28 4.60 32.99
CA ASN A 257 -1.20 3.28 33.59
C ASN A 257 -0.27 2.39 32.77
N PRO A 258 1.05 2.58 32.86
CA PRO A 258 1.98 1.65 32.22
C PRO A 258 1.72 0.26 32.82
N ALA A 259 1.56 -0.75 31.96
CA ALA A 259 1.47 -2.12 32.40
C ALA A 259 2.65 -2.44 33.32
N PRO A 260 2.48 -3.27 34.38
CA PRO A 260 3.57 -3.58 35.27
C PRO A 260 4.76 -4.12 34.46
N SER A 261 5.90 -3.47 34.57
CA SER A 261 7.14 -3.89 33.96
C SER A 261 7.39 -5.37 34.29
N VAL A 262 7.54 -6.20 33.26
CA VAL A 262 8.08 -7.56 33.45
C VAL A 262 9.52 -7.39 33.90
N VAL A 263 9.72 -7.42 35.20
CA VAL A 263 11.05 -7.46 35.79
C VAL A 263 11.65 -8.82 35.43
N HIS A 264 12.55 -8.86 34.47
CA HIS A 264 13.43 -10.00 34.32
C HIS A 264 14.28 -10.10 35.59
N GLY A 265 13.88 -10.98 36.48
CA GLY A 265 14.68 -11.34 37.65
C GLY A 265 16.00 -11.93 37.20
N GLY A 266 17.04 -11.12 37.23
CA GLY A 266 18.41 -11.60 37.19
C GLY A 266 18.67 -12.45 38.43
N ALA A 267 18.74 -13.78 38.27
CA ALA A 267 19.26 -14.66 39.29
C ALA A 267 20.75 -14.37 39.46
N GLY A 268 21.08 -13.60 40.50
CA GLY A 268 22.43 -13.50 41.02
C GLY A 268 22.85 -14.85 41.61
N VAL A 269 23.79 -15.52 41.00
CA VAL A 269 24.52 -16.62 41.60
C VAL A 269 25.72 -16.02 42.32
N SER A 270 25.64 -15.96 43.63
CA SER A 270 26.79 -15.80 44.50
C SER A 270 27.43 -17.15 44.76
N GLY A 271 28.68 -17.29 44.52
CA GLY A 271 29.54 -18.39 44.92
C GLY A 271 30.99 -17.95 44.85
#